data_ae04d5329da88d899fc29014e0af0b58
#
_entry.id   ae04d5329da88d899fc29014e0af0b58
#
_cell.length_a   1.000
_cell.length_b   1.000
_cell.length_c   1.000
_cell.angle_alpha   90.00
_cell.angle_beta   90.00
_cell.angle_gamma   90.00
#
_symmetry.space_group_name_H-M   'P 1'
#
loop_
_entity.id
_entity.type
_entity.pdbx_description
1 polymer ?
#
loop_
_entity_poly.entity_id
_entity_poly.type
_entity_poly.pdbx_seq_one_letter_code
_entity_poly.pdbx_strand_id
1 'polypeptide(L)'
;MRALEVASEVYGPDGVSTHFVTGFQEPEESLLEGVEWCSERGIGSIPLVWSPVKGTRYEGFRAPYAEWYVSMAQKIADIRLKHGVDTFESAALPNDCYLCSMPTLIADELRLRRIRRQLQATR
;
A
#
# COMPACT_ATOMS: atom_id res chain seq x y z
N MET A 1 -8.43 -13.99 -5.31
CA MET A 1 -9.27 -13.07 -4.54
C MET A 1 -10.19 -13.80 -3.55
N ARG A 2 -10.90 -14.86 -3.93
CA ARG A 2 -11.77 -15.64 -3.00
C ARG A 2 -11.08 -16.12 -1.71
N ALA A 3 -9.81 -16.52 -1.77
CA ALA A 3 -9.05 -16.91 -0.57
C ALA A 3 -8.84 -15.78 0.42
N LEU A 4 -8.61 -14.54 -0.07
CA LEU A 4 -8.47 -13.36 0.76
C LEU A 4 -9.81 -12.95 1.41
N GLU A 5 -10.92 -13.10 0.70
CA GLU A 5 -12.25 -12.84 1.25
C GLU A 5 -12.56 -13.82 2.40
N VAL A 6 -12.37 -15.10 2.18
CA VAL A 6 -12.56 -16.13 3.22
C VAL A 6 -11.64 -15.88 4.43
N ALA A 7 -10.38 -15.53 4.19
CA ALA A 7 -9.46 -15.21 5.26
C ALA A 7 -9.92 -13.96 6.06
N SER A 8 -10.39 -12.91 5.37
CA SER A 8 -10.91 -11.70 6.01
C SER A 8 -12.18 -12.00 6.84
N GLU A 9 -13.05 -12.89 6.38
CA GLU A 9 -14.22 -13.33 7.17
C GLU A 9 -13.81 -14.06 8.45
N VAL A 10 -12.74 -14.87 8.39
CA VAL A 10 -12.25 -15.67 9.53
C VAL A 10 -11.49 -14.81 10.55
N TYR A 11 -10.57 -13.96 10.07
CA TYR A 11 -9.65 -13.22 10.92
C TYR A 11 -10.12 -11.79 11.23
N GLY A 12 -11.19 -11.33 10.60
CA GLY A 12 -11.74 -9.99 10.77
C GLY A 12 -10.97 -8.89 10.05
N PRO A 13 -11.48 -7.64 10.15
CA PRO A 13 -10.81 -6.46 9.60
C PRO A 13 -9.38 -6.33 10.14
N ASP A 14 -8.44 -5.94 9.28
CA ASP A 14 -7.02 -5.78 9.58
C ASP A 14 -6.27 -7.07 10.00
N GLY A 15 -6.96 -8.20 10.06
CA GLY A 15 -6.36 -9.50 10.37
C GLY A 15 -5.68 -10.18 9.18
N VAL A 16 -5.86 -9.64 7.97
CA VAL A 16 -5.32 -10.21 6.71
C VAL A 16 -4.63 -9.12 5.91
N SER A 17 -3.50 -9.46 5.33
CA SER A 17 -2.80 -8.59 4.38
C SER A 17 -2.34 -9.35 3.14
N THR A 18 -2.15 -8.63 2.05
CA THR A 18 -1.57 -9.17 0.82
C THR A 18 -0.52 -8.24 0.25
N HIS A 19 0.45 -8.80 -0.46
CA HIS A 19 1.52 -8.05 -1.09
C HIS A 19 1.23 -7.83 -2.57
N PHE A 20 1.53 -6.64 -3.05
CA PHE A 20 1.53 -6.27 -4.46
C PHE A 20 2.95 -5.95 -4.88
N VAL A 21 3.51 -6.69 -5.81
CA VAL A 21 4.79 -6.31 -6.43
C VAL A 21 4.50 -5.17 -7.40
N THR A 22 5.11 -4.02 -7.20
CA THR A 22 4.81 -2.80 -7.95
C THR A 22 6.00 -2.31 -8.76
N GLY A 23 5.72 -1.63 -9.86
CA GLY A 23 6.72 -1.10 -10.77
C GLY A 23 7.20 -2.12 -11.80
N PHE A 24 6.41 -3.15 -12.05
CA PHE A 24 6.66 -4.20 -13.03
C PHE A 24 5.82 -4.03 -14.30
N GLN A 25 5.71 -2.79 -14.79
CA GLN A 25 4.96 -2.42 -16.00
C GLN A 25 3.43 -2.72 -15.95
N GLU A 26 2.88 -2.96 -14.78
CA GLU A 26 1.43 -3.01 -14.60
C GLU A 26 0.83 -1.61 -14.81
N PRO A 27 -0.38 -1.52 -15.38
CA PRO A 27 -1.11 -0.26 -15.41
C PRO A 27 -1.37 0.26 -13.98
N GLU A 28 -1.20 1.56 -13.76
CA GLU A 28 -1.48 2.18 -12.45
C GLU A 28 -2.89 1.88 -11.96
N GLU A 29 -3.86 1.91 -12.87
CA GLU A 29 -5.27 1.63 -12.59
C GLU A 29 -5.45 0.25 -11.97
N SER A 30 -4.75 -0.77 -12.51
CA SER A 30 -4.84 -2.14 -11.98
C SER A 30 -4.34 -2.26 -10.55
N LEU A 31 -3.26 -1.56 -10.21
CA LEU A 31 -2.74 -1.51 -8.85
C LEU A 31 -3.73 -0.79 -7.92
N LEU A 32 -4.24 0.37 -8.35
CA LEU A 32 -5.17 1.17 -7.54
C LEU A 32 -6.52 0.46 -7.33
N GLU A 33 -7.05 -0.22 -8.34
CA GLU A 33 -8.23 -1.08 -8.22
C GLU A 33 -8.02 -2.23 -7.21
N GLY A 34 -6.83 -2.83 -7.23
CA GLY A 34 -6.46 -3.87 -6.26
C GLY A 34 -6.41 -3.33 -4.82
N VAL A 35 -5.85 -2.14 -4.63
CA VAL A 35 -5.81 -1.45 -3.33
C VAL A 35 -7.21 -1.05 -2.86
N GLU A 36 -8.05 -0.51 -3.75
CA GLU A 36 -9.45 -0.18 -3.46
C GLU A 36 -10.22 -1.42 -3.00
N TRP A 37 -10.12 -2.51 -3.76
CA TRP A 37 -10.77 -3.79 -3.46
C TRP A 37 -10.36 -4.34 -2.09
N CYS A 38 -9.08 -4.24 -1.72
CA CYS A 38 -8.58 -4.64 -0.41
C CYS A 38 -9.13 -3.73 0.70
N SER A 39 -9.07 -2.41 0.49
CA SER A 39 -9.48 -1.42 1.49
C SER A 39 -10.98 -1.51 1.82
N GLU A 40 -11.83 -1.77 0.84
CA GLU A 40 -13.27 -2.01 1.02
C GLU A 40 -13.56 -3.21 1.94
N ARG A 41 -12.64 -4.17 2.03
CA ARG A 41 -12.79 -5.43 2.76
C ARG A 41 -11.98 -5.51 4.05
N GLY A 42 -11.35 -4.40 4.44
CA GLY A 42 -10.46 -4.39 5.61
C GLY A 42 -9.22 -5.29 5.43
N ILE A 43 -8.80 -5.52 4.20
CA ILE A 43 -7.59 -6.30 3.88
C ILE A 43 -6.42 -5.34 3.69
N GLY A 44 -5.32 -5.55 4.42
CA GLY A 44 -4.10 -4.76 4.26
C GLY A 44 -3.45 -5.00 2.90
N SER A 45 -3.25 -3.93 2.13
CA SER A 45 -2.50 -3.97 0.87
C SER A 45 -1.08 -3.46 1.09
N ILE A 46 -0.06 -4.26 0.76
CA ILE A 46 1.34 -3.94 0.99
C ILE A 46 2.06 -3.89 -0.37
N PRO A 47 2.19 -2.70 -0.97
CA PRO A 47 2.94 -2.57 -2.22
C PRO A 47 4.44 -2.70 -1.95
N LEU A 48 5.08 -3.58 -2.68
CA LEU A 48 6.53 -3.82 -2.64
C LEU A 48 7.17 -3.30 -3.91
N VAL A 49 8.29 -2.61 -3.78
CA VAL A 49 9.09 -2.18 -4.93
C VAL A 49 9.71 -3.40 -5.60
N TRP A 50 9.43 -3.57 -6.89
CA TRP A 50 10.08 -4.58 -7.68
C TRP A 50 11.54 -4.22 -7.98
N SER A 51 12.42 -5.22 -7.96
CA SER A 51 13.82 -5.07 -8.33
C SER A 51 14.21 -6.15 -9.32
N PRO A 52 14.98 -5.82 -10.38
CA PRO A 52 15.45 -6.80 -11.34
C PRO A 52 16.43 -7.78 -10.69
N VAL A 53 16.25 -9.06 -10.94
CA VAL A 53 17.14 -10.12 -10.45
C VAL A 53 17.92 -10.69 -11.64
N LYS A 54 19.25 -10.77 -11.51
CA LYS A 54 20.13 -11.33 -12.51
C LYS A 54 19.79 -12.79 -12.81
N GLY A 55 19.82 -13.16 -14.09
CA GLY A 55 19.49 -14.50 -14.55
C GLY A 55 17.99 -14.78 -14.71
N THR A 56 17.12 -13.80 -14.44
CA THR A 56 15.68 -13.91 -14.67
C THR A 56 15.29 -13.34 -16.04
N ARG A 57 14.10 -13.72 -16.53
CA ARG A 57 13.53 -13.17 -17.78
C ARG A 57 13.41 -11.64 -17.76
N TYR A 58 13.40 -11.03 -16.59
CA TYR A 58 13.15 -9.60 -16.38
C TYR A 58 14.40 -8.83 -15.96
N GLU A 59 15.59 -9.43 -16.08
CA GLU A 59 16.87 -8.79 -15.71
C GLU A 59 17.09 -7.42 -16.36
N GLY A 60 16.61 -7.22 -17.59
CA GLY A 60 16.77 -5.96 -18.33
C GLY A 60 15.69 -4.90 -18.10
N PHE A 61 14.67 -5.20 -17.29
CA PHE A 61 13.61 -4.24 -17.02
C PHE A 61 14.07 -3.17 -16.03
N ARG A 62 13.67 -1.94 -16.27
CA ARG A 62 13.91 -0.83 -15.35
C ARG A 62 12.69 -0.61 -14.45
N ALA A 63 12.95 -0.51 -13.15
CA ALA A 63 11.96 -0.01 -12.21
C ALA A 63 11.60 1.45 -12.54
N PRO A 64 10.38 1.91 -12.23
CA PRO A 64 10.01 3.32 -12.33
C PRO A 64 10.94 4.24 -11.55
N TYR A 65 10.95 5.52 -11.89
CA TYR A 65 11.65 6.53 -11.12
C TYR A 65 10.99 6.78 -9.76
N ALA A 66 11.73 7.36 -8.84
CA ALA A 66 11.27 7.63 -7.47
C ALA A 66 9.97 8.44 -7.42
N GLU A 67 9.80 9.40 -8.34
CA GLU A 67 8.61 10.24 -8.44
C GLU A 67 7.34 9.44 -8.71
N TRP A 68 7.43 8.36 -9.47
CA TRP A 68 6.31 7.46 -9.69
C TRP A 68 5.86 6.79 -8.38
N TYR A 69 6.81 6.29 -7.58
CA TYR A 69 6.51 5.67 -6.29
C TYR A 69 5.90 6.66 -5.30
N VAL A 70 6.39 7.90 -5.28
CA VAL A 70 5.80 8.97 -4.45
C VAL A 70 4.36 9.26 -4.88
N SER A 71 4.12 9.41 -6.19
CA SER A 71 2.77 9.62 -6.74
C SER A 71 1.84 8.46 -6.38
N MET A 72 2.29 7.22 -6.52
CA MET A 72 1.50 6.04 -6.16
C MET A 72 1.22 5.96 -4.67
N ALA A 73 2.20 6.30 -3.81
CA ALA A 73 1.98 6.36 -2.37
C ALA A 73 0.88 7.36 -1.99
N GLN A 74 0.85 8.53 -2.65
CA GLN A 74 -0.19 9.54 -2.45
C GLN A 74 -1.57 9.04 -2.86
N LYS A 75 -1.69 8.43 -4.05
CA LYS A 75 -2.94 7.84 -4.55
C LYS A 75 -3.45 6.71 -3.64
N ILE A 76 -2.55 5.84 -3.18
CA ILE A 76 -2.88 4.76 -2.25
C ILE A 76 -3.35 5.32 -0.90
N ALA A 77 -2.69 6.37 -0.39
CA ALA A 77 -3.12 7.04 0.83
C ALA A 77 -4.52 7.66 0.69
N ASP A 78 -4.86 8.23 -0.47
CA ASP A 78 -6.21 8.74 -0.77
C ASP A 78 -7.26 7.63 -0.66
N ILE A 79 -7.00 6.49 -1.29
CA ILE A 79 -7.90 5.33 -1.26
C ILE A 79 -8.09 4.85 0.18
N ARG A 80 -7.02 4.68 0.93
CA ARG A 80 -7.10 4.22 2.31
C ARG A 80 -7.91 5.16 3.19
N LEU A 81 -7.65 6.46 3.08
CA LEU A 81 -8.41 7.47 3.84
C LEU A 81 -9.89 7.50 3.49
N LYS A 82 -10.25 7.27 2.23
CA LYS A 82 -11.63 7.14 1.78
C LYS A 82 -12.35 5.99 2.50
N HIS A 83 -11.66 4.90 2.79
CA HIS A 83 -12.19 3.74 3.51
C HIS A 83 -11.93 3.75 5.03
N GLY A 84 -11.52 4.90 5.57
CA GLY A 84 -11.30 5.06 7.02
C GLY A 84 -10.00 4.45 7.54
N VAL A 85 -9.09 4.03 6.64
CA VAL A 85 -7.78 3.50 7.02
C VAL A 85 -6.79 4.65 7.07
N ASP A 86 -6.59 5.22 8.24
CA ASP A 86 -5.70 6.37 8.46
C ASP A 86 -4.34 6.00 9.09
N THR A 87 -4.13 4.73 9.38
CA THR A 87 -2.89 4.18 9.90
C THR A 87 -2.34 3.10 9.00
N PHE A 88 -1.04 2.88 9.05
CA PHE A 88 -0.39 1.74 8.42
C PHE A 88 -0.29 0.54 9.37
N GLU A 89 -0.71 0.73 10.60
CA GLU A 89 -0.70 -0.30 11.63
C GLU A 89 -1.75 -1.37 11.28
N SER A 90 -1.27 -2.43 10.67
CA SER A 90 -2.01 -3.68 10.49
C SER A 90 -1.56 -4.65 11.57
N ALA A 91 -2.48 -5.38 12.18
CA ALA A 91 -2.16 -6.47 13.10
C ALA A 91 -1.25 -7.55 12.46
N ALA A 92 -1.17 -7.57 11.14
CA ALA A 92 -0.34 -8.49 10.37
C ALA A 92 1.11 -8.00 10.15
N LEU A 93 1.42 -6.74 10.48
CA LEU A 93 2.78 -6.20 10.35
C LEU A 93 3.26 -5.66 11.69
N PRO A 94 4.47 -6.05 12.15
CA PRO A 94 5.08 -5.40 13.31
C PRO A 94 5.23 -3.90 13.02
N ASN A 95 4.93 -3.06 14.01
CA ASN A 95 4.99 -1.60 13.92
C ASN A 95 6.36 -1.04 13.48
N ASP A 96 7.40 -1.86 13.46
CA ASP A 96 8.79 -1.50 13.17
C ASP A 96 9.32 -2.13 11.87
N CYS A 97 8.46 -2.62 10.97
CA CYS A 97 8.91 -3.19 9.70
C CYS A 97 9.16 -2.09 8.65
N TYR A 98 10.36 -1.54 8.61
CA TYR A 98 10.82 -0.56 7.63
C TYR A 98 11.57 -1.18 6.44
N LEU A 99 11.45 -2.49 6.25
CA LEU A 99 12.20 -3.22 5.21
C LEU A 99 11.72 -2.95 3.78
N CYS A 100 10.51 -2.39 3.62
CA CYS A 100 9.91 -2.12 2.32
C CYS A 100 9.71 -0.62 2.13
N SER A 101 10.30 -0.03 1.09
CA SER A 101 10.26 1.41 0.84
C SER A 101 8.86 1.98 0.57
N MET A 102 8.02 1.28 -0.21
CA MET A 102 6.66 1.76 -0.53
C MET A 102 5.72 1.86 0.69
N PRO A 103 5.65 0.86 1.58
CA PRO A 103 4.90 1.00 2.83
C PRO A 103 5.34 2.20 3.67
N THR A 104 6.62 2.49 3.75
CA THR A 104 7.15 3.66 4.46
C THR A 104 6.67 4.97 3.85
N LEU A 105 6.70 5.11 2.52
CA LEU A 105 6.18 6.29 1.82
C LEU A 105 4.70 6.52 2.08
N ILE A 106 3.89 5.45 2.07
CA ILE A 106 2.46 5.53 2.35
C ILE A 106 2.20 5.93 3.81
N ALA A 107 2.95 5.34 4.75
CA ALA A 107 2.83 5.68 6.17
C ALA A 107 3.18 7.14 6.44
N ASP A 108 4.24 7.65 5.83
CA ASP A 108 4.64 9.05 5.94
C ASP A 108 3.59 9.99 5.33
N GLU A 109 3.02 9.65 4.18
CA GLU A 109 1.95 10.44 3.56
C GLU A 109 0.70 10.49 4.45
N LEU A 110 0.27 9.36 5.02
CA LEU A 110 -0.85 9.31 5.97
C LEU A 110 -0.58 10.14 7.22
N ARG A 111 0.64 10.06 7.77
CA ARG A 111 1.07 10.84 8.94
C ARG A 111 1.05 12.35 8.64
N LEU A 112 1.59 12.77 7.50
CA LEU A 112 1.58 14.18 7.07
C LEU A 112 0.14 14.71 6.93
N ARG A 113 -0.77 13.94 6.35
CA ARG A 113 -2.17 14.34 6.21
C ARG A 113 -2.88 14.46 7.55
N ARG A 114 -2.58 13.57 8.50
CA ARG A 114 -3.11 13.66 9.87
C ARG A 114 -2.66 14.95 10.55
N ILE A 115 -1.36 15.26 10.50
CA ILE A 115 -0.80 16.49 11.06
C ILE A 115 -1.44 17.73 10.44
N ARG A 116 -1.57 17.78 9.11
CA ARG A 116 -2.22 18.90 8.41
C ARG A 116 -3.67 19.13 8.87
N ARG A 117 -4.45 18.05 9.02
CA ARG A 117 -5.83 18.14 9.54
C ARG A 117 -5.88 18.69 10.97
N GLN A 118 -5.00 18.23 11.86
CA GLN A 118 -4.91 18.72 13.23
C GLN A 118 -4.59 20.21 13.28
N LEU A 119 -3.62 20.69 12.48
CA LEU A 119 -3.24 22.10 12.41
C LEU A 119 -4.36 22.99 11.85
N GLN A 120 -5.19 22.47 10.95
CA GLN A 120 -6.35 23.19 10.42
C GLN A 120 -7.49 23.26 11.44
N ALA A 121 -7.70 22.22 12.24
CA ALA A 121 -8.73 22.17 13.27
C ALA A 121 -8.42 23.09 14.48
N THR A 122 -7.16 23.48 14.70
CA THR A 122 -6.70 24.35 15.79
C THR A 122 -6.65 25.83 15.40
N ARG A 123 -7.00 26.19 14.19
CA ARG A 123 -7.13 27.58 13.70
C ARG A 123 -8.56 28.07 13.78
#